data_f7df3d58f35f6a0ccd7ee3127d8972ec
#
_entry.id   f7df3d58f35f6a0ccd7ee3127d8972ec
#
_cell.length_a   1.000
_cell.length_b   1.000
_cell.length_c   1.000
_cell.angle_alpha   90.00
_cell.angle_beta   90.00
_cell.angle_gamma   90.00
#
_symmetry.space_group_name_H-M   'P 1'
#
loop_
_entity.id
_entity.type
_entity.pdbx_description
1 polymer ?
#
loop_
_entity_poly.entity_id
_entity_poly.type
_entity_poly.pdbx_seq_one_letter_code
_entity_poly.pdbx_strand_id
1 'polypeptide(L)'
;MAQQNTNGKRKSTIKKVWHYLKNYRFLLILSILMAALTVAGTLYVPILVGDAIDFIIKKGQVNFAAIAKILEKGATVILFTGITQWIMNICNNHITFHVTRDIRNEAMKKIEKLPLKYIDGHSYGDVVSRVIADVDQFADGLLMGFTQFFTGVVTILGTLGFIFSIHVGIALLVVCLTPISLLVARFIATHTYSMFKLQSETRGEQTALIEEMIEGEKVVKAFGYEKRAGERFAAVNDKLQGYSLKAIFFSSITNPSTRFVNSLVYASVALSGALTAIGGGLSVGQLTCLLSYANQYTKPFNEISGVVTELQNALACAARIFELIEEKPETDDKKDALVLANPEGNIELSHVNFSYTTEKRLIEDFNLNVKKGQRIAIVGPTGCGKTTIINLLMRFYDVNKGTIMVEGTDIRDITRESLRTSYGMVLQDTWLRSGTIRDNITMGREGFSDEQIIAAAKEAHSYSFIKKMPKGLDTYITEDGAGMSQGQKQLLCITRVMLDLPSMLILDEATSSIDTRTEQKIQNAFAKMMAGRTSFIVAHRLSTIQNADVILVMRDGHIIEQGNHETLLKQNGFYAKLYNSQFAN
;
A
#
# COMPACT_ATOMS: atom_id res chain seq x y z
N MET A 1 -0.17 20.40 21.62
CA MET A 1 0.92 19.50 21.20
C MET A 1 0.62 18.72 19.90
N ALA A 2 -0.59 18.22 19.65
CA ALA A 2 -0.93 17.49 18.41
C ALA A 2 -0.78 18.33 17.12
N GLN A 3 -1.17 19.59 17.11
CA GLN A 3 -1.06 20.48 15.94
C GLN A 3 0.39 20.88 15.58
N GLN A 4 1.30 20.94 16.54
CA GLN A 4 2.72 21.20 16.25
C GLN A 4 3.43 20.00 15.63
N ASN A 5 3.02 18.79 15.99
CA ASN A 5 3.61 17.56 15.46
C ASN A 5 3.16 17.27 14.01
N THR A 6 1.92 17.64 13.66
CA THR A 6 1.39 17.51 12.29
C THR A 6 2.05 18.49 11.32
N ASN A 7 2.34 19.72 11.74
CA ASN A 7 3.05 20.71 10.92
C ASN A 7 4.51 20.33 10.65
N GLY A 8 5.20 19.71 11.62
CA GLY A 8 6.56 19.21 11.46
C GLY A 8 6.64 18.05 10.46
N LYS A 9 5.75 17.06 10.59
CA LYS A 9 5.64 15.92 9.64
C LYS A 9 5.31 16.40 8.23
N ARG A 10 4.39 17.35 8.08
CA ARG A 10 4.00 17.91 6.76
C ARG A 10 5.16 18.62 6.04
N LYS A 11 5.94 19.44 6.75
CA LYS A 11 7.14 20.10 6.18
C LYS A 11 8.19 19.09 5.74
N SER A 12 8.38 18.02 6.50
CA SER A 12 9.28 16.92 6.15
C SER A 12 8.82 16.22 4.86
N THR A 13 7.53 15.89 4.75
CA THR A 13 6.95 15.24 3.57
C THR A 13 7.13 16.08 2.31
N ILE A 14 6.86 17.38 2.37
CA ILE A 14 7.05 18.30 1.23
C ILE A 14 8.52 18.33 0.77
N LYS A 15 9.48 18.33 1.72
CA LYS A 15 10.91 18.28 1.38
C LYS A 15 11.30 16.97 0.67
N LYS A 16 10.69 15.86 1.06
CA LYS A 16 10.91 14.54 0.43
C LYS A 16 10.33 14.52 -0.99
N VAL A 17 9.09 14.96 -1.16
CA VAL A 17 8.47 15.11 -2.49
C VAL A 17 9.35 15.98 -3.41
N TRP A 18 9.87 17.10 -2.88
CA TRP A 18 10.77 17.97 -3.63
C TRP A 18 12.06 17.26 -4.07
N HIS A 19 12.56 16.31 -3.28
CA HIS A 19 13.75 15.52 -3.65
C HIS A 19 13.54 14.74 -4.94
N TYR A 20 12.37 14.11 -5.11
CA TYR A 20 12.03 13.39 -6.35
C TYR A 20 11.77 14.36 -7.52
N LEU A 21 11.08 15.48 -7.26
CA LEU A 21 10.81 16.50 -8.27
C LEU A 21 12.07 17.17 -8.81
N LYS A 22 13.12 17.27 -7.99
CA LYS A 22 14.40 17.89 -8.38
C LYS A 22 15.02 17.21 -9.63
N ASN A 23 14.80 15.94 -9.82
CA ASN A 23 15.30 15.21 -10.98
C ASN A 23 14.63 15.66 -12.28
N TYR A 24 13.42 16.23 -12.19
CA TYR A 24 12.60 16.70 -13.31
C TYR A 24 12.52 18.22 -13.39
N ARG A 25 13.45 18.94 -12.76
CA ARG A 25 13.44 20.41 -12.63
C ARG A 25 13.28 21.17 -13.97
N PHE A 26 13.88 20.65 -15.05
CA PHE A 26 13.76 21.26 -16.38
C PHE A 26 12.30 21.20 -16.89
N LEU A 27 11.67 20.03 -16.81
CA LEU A 27 10.27 19.86 -17.20
C LEU A 27 9.33 20.68 -16.31
N LEU A 28 9.65 20.82 -15.03
CA LEU A 28 8.87 21.63 -14.10
C LEU A 28 8.94 23.12 -14.46
N ILE A 29 10.13 23.65 -14.76
CA ILE A 29 10.30 25.03 -15.21
C ILE A 29 9.57 25.25 -16.55
N LEU A 30 9.71 24.29 -17.48
CA LEU A 30 9.03 24.35 -18.77
C LEU A 30 7.50 24.34 -18.60
N SER A 31 6.97 23.50 -17.70
CA SER A 31 5.54 23.45 -17.40
C SER A 31 5.02 24.78 -16.85
N ILE A 32 5.74 25.38 -15.89
CA ILE A 32 5.37 26.69 -15.32
C ILE A 32 5.41 27.78 -16.41
N LEU A 33 6.43 27.77 -17.27
CA LEU A 33 6.51 28.73 -18.39
C LEU A 33 5.34 28.54 -19.37
N MET A 34 5.03 27.30 -19.73
CA MET A 34 3.89 26.99 -20.60
C MET A 34 2.57 27.39 -19.94
N ALA A 35 2.40 27.19 -18.64
CA ALA A 35 1.23 27.64 -17.91
C ALA A 35 1.06 29.17 -17.99
N ALA A 36 2.14 29.93 -17.77
CA ALA A 36 2.11 31.37 -17.87
C ALA A 36 1.76 31.84 -19.28
N LEU A 37 2.33 31.23 -20.32
CA LEU A 37 2.01 31.54 -21.72
C LEU A 37 0.56 31.17 -22.07
N THR A 38 0.07 30.04 -21.59
CA THR A 38 -1.33 29.62 -21.78
C THR A 38 -2.29 30.63 -21.15
N VAL A 39 -2.02 31.06 -19.92
CA VAL A 39 -2.85 32.04 -19.22
C VAL A 39 -2.78 33.42 -19.94
N ALA A 40 -1.59 33.87 -20.33
CA ALA A 40 -1.42 35.12 -21.06
C ALA A 40 -2.20 35.10 -22.39
N GLY A 41 -2.12 34.01 -23.16
CA GLY A 41 -2.89 33.83 -24.39
C GLY A 41 -4.40 33.83 -24.14
N THR A 42 -4.85 33.08 -23.12
CA THR A 42 -6.28 33.03 -22.75
C THR A 42 -6.81 34.41 -22.32
N LEU A 43 -6.03 35.17 -21.57
CA LEU A 43 -6.43 36.54 -21.13
C LEU A 43 -6.31 37.59 -22.23
N TYR A 44 -5.57 37.31 -23.30
CA TYR A 44 -5.47 38.24 -24.44
C TYR A 44 -6.69 38.15 -25.37
N VAL A 45 -7.38 37.01 -25.43
CA VAL A 45 -8.56 36.82 -26.28
C VAL A 45 -9.68 37.82 -26.00
N PRO A 46 -10.08 38.09 -24.72
CA PRO A 46 -11.08 39.14 -24.43
C PRO A 46 -10.73 40.52 -24.94
N ILE A 47 -9.43 40.91 -24.97
CA ILE A 47 -8.99 42.19 -25.54
C ILE A 47 -9.29 42.21 -27.05
N LEU A 48 -8.92 41.18 -27.76
CA LEU A 48 -9.19 41.07 -29.19
C LEU A 48 -10.70 41.12 -29.50
N VAL A 49 -11.52 40.49 -28.67
CA VAL A 49 -12.98 40.56 -28.79
C VAL A 49 -13.48 41.97 -28.54
N GLY A 50 -12.96 42.65 -27.54
CA GLY A 50 -13.28 44.05 -27.25
C GLY A 50 -12.90 44.98 -28.41
N ASP A 51 -11.66 44.84 -28.91
CA ASP A 51 -11.20 45.62 -30.07
C ASP A 51 -12.09 45.40 -31.30
N ALA A 52 -12.54 44.13 -31.56
CA ALA A 52 -13.44 43.80 -32.64
C ALA A 52 -14.81 44.48 -32.48
N ILE A 53 -15.34 44.54 -31.25
CA ILE A 53 -16.60 45.24 -30.93
C ILE A 53 -16.49 46.75 -31.16
N ASP A 54 -15.37 47.35 -30.85
CA ASP A 54 -15.16 48.79 -31.02
C ASP A 54 -15.11 49.19 -32.51
N PHE A 55 -14.86 48.25 -33.43
CA PHE A 55 -15.01 48.46 -34.88
C PHE A 55 -16.46 48.37 -35.41
N ILE A 56 -17.43 48.06 -34.50
CA ILE A 56 -18.87 48.07 -34.80
C ILE A 56 -19.48 49.38 -34.30
N ILE A 57 -19.28 50.48 -35.03
CA ILE A 57 -19.58 51.83 -34.52
C ILE A 57 -21.08 52.12 -34.54
N LYS A 58 -21.77 51.86 -35.70
CA LYS A 58 -23.21 52.10 -35.91
C LYS A 58 -23.76 51.21 -37.00
N LYS A 59 -25.11 51.11 -37.10
CA LYS A 59 -25.78 50.37 -38.16
C LYS A 59 -25.30 50.91 -39.52
N GLY A 60 -24.70 50.03 -40.35
CA GLY A 60 -24.13 50.40 -41.65
C GLY A 60 -22.69 50.93 -41.64
N GLN A 61 -22.06 51.09 -40.48
CA GLN A 61 -20.66 51.56 -40.32
C GLN A 61 -19.82 50.54 -39.63
N VAL A 62 -19.72 49.33 -40.18
CA VAL A 62 -18.92 48.23 -39.67
C VAL A 62 -17.67 48.07 -40.52
N ASN A 63 -16.49 48.09 -39.87
CA ASN A 63 -15.21 47.89 -40.56
C ASN A 63 -14.87 46.39 -40.63
N PHE A 64 -15.46 45.67 -41.58
CA PHE A 64 -15.25 44.26 -41.77
C PHE A 64 -13.79 43.86 -42.03
N ALA A 65 -13.00 44.74 -42.71
CA ALA A 65 -11.58 44.48 -42.95
C ALA A 65 -10.74 44.48 -41.67
N ALA A 66 -11.03 45.40 -40.75
CA ALA A 66 -10.36 45.46 -39.44
C ALA A 66 -10.77 44.25 -38.56
N ILE A 67 -12.06 43.92 -38.54
CA ILE A 67 -12.59 42.77 -37.81
C ILE A 67 -11.96 41.44 -38.31
N ALA A 68 -11.86 41.27 -39.65
CA ALA A 68 -11.24 40.08 -40.24
C ALA A 68 -9.77 39.90 -39.77
N LYS A 69 -8.98 40.98 -39.73
CA LYS A 69 -7.59 40.93 -39.22
C LYS A 69 -7.52 40.59 -37.73
N ILE A 70 -8.46 41.06 -36.93
CA ILE A 70 -8.53 40.74 -35.52
C ILE A 70 -8.91 39.26 -35.32
N LEU A 71 -9.85 38.75 -36.12
CA LEU A 71 -10.22 37.33 -36.09
C LEU A 71 -9.06 36.41 -36.47
N GLU A 72 -8.28 36.77 -37.51
CA GLU A 72 -7.08 36.07 -37.92
C GLU A 72 -6.03 36.03 -36.78
N LYS A 73 -5.80 37.17 -36.16
CA LYS A 73 -4.92 37.28 -34.99
C LYS A 73 -5.46 36.48 -33.80
N GLY A 74 -6.77 36.49 -33.57
CA GLY A 74 -7.44 35.69 -32.54
C GLY A 74 -7.28 34.18 -32.75
N ALA A 75 -7.49 33.74 -34.01
CA ALA A 75 -7.27 32.33 -34.37
C ALA A 75 -5.81 31.89 -34.11
N THR A 76 -4.83 32.74 -34.44
CA THR A 76 -3.42 32.47 -34.19
C THR A 76 -3.12 32.36 -32.68
N VAL A 77 -3.66 33.28 -31.87
CA VAL A 77 -3.51 33.26 -30.41
C VAL A 77 -4.15 32.02 -29.78
N ILE A 78 -5.36 31.65 -30.24
CA ILE A 78 -6.05 30.44 -29.75
C ILE A 78 -5.24 29.18 -30.09
N LEU A 79 -4.74 29.06 -31.33
CA LEU A 79 -3.89 27.95 -31.73
C LEU A 79 -2.61 27.86 -30.89
N PHE A 80 -1.93 28.98 -30.71
CA PHE A 80 -0.74 29.07 -29.85
C PHE A 80 -1.04 28.66 -28.42
N THR A 81 -2.15 29.15 -27.84
CA THR A 81 -2.60 28.79 -26.49
C THR A 81 -2.89 27.30 -26.37
N GLY A 82 -3.53 26.70 -27.38
CA GLY A 82 -3.78 25.25 -27.42
C GLY A 82 -2.48 24.43 -27.44
N ILE A 83 -1.48 24.86 -28.22
CA ILE A 83 -0.17 24.20 -28.28
C ILE A 83 0.56 24.31 -26.93
N THR A 84 0.59 25.50 -26.32
CA THR A 84 1.26 25.68 -25.02
C THR A 84 0.58 24.88 -23.92
N GLN A 85 -0.75 24.81 -23.91
CA GLN A 85 -1.52 23.96 -22.99
C GLN A 85 -1.22 22.46 -23.19
N TRP A 86 -1.12 22.02 -24.42
CA TRP A 86 -0.81 20.64 -24.76
C TRP A 86 0.60 20.24 -24.27
N ILE A 87 1.60 21.10 -24.53
CA ILE A 87 2.98 20.89 -24.04
C ILE A 87 3.01 20.86 -22.52
N MET A 88 2.31 21.80 -21.85
CA MET A 88 2.18 21.82 -20.40
C MET A 88 1.65 20.51 -19.84
N ASN A 89 0.57 19.99 -20.43
CA ASN A 89 -0.03 18.72 -20.00
C ASN A 89 0.91 17.52 -20.21
N ILE A 90 1.67 17.49 -21.30
CA ILE A 90 2.69 16.45 -21.54
C ILE A 90 3.76 16.51 -20.44
N CYS A 91 4.26 17.71 -20.12
CA CYS A 91 5.26 17.88 -19.06
C CYS A 91 4.73 17.42 -17.69
N ASN A 92 3.51 17.84 -17.32
CA ASN A 92 2.89 17.49 -16.06
C ASN A 92 2.66 15.98 -15.93
N ASN A 93 2.13 15.34 -16.98
CA ASN A 93 1.93 13.90 -17.01
C ASN A 93 3.27 13.16 -16.88
N HIS A 94 4.28 13.58 -17.64
CA HIS A 94 5.61 12.96 -17.59
C HIS A 94 6.22 13.04 -16.19
N ILE A 95 6.18 14.23 -15.55
CA ILE A 95 6.68 14.41 -14.18
C ILE A 95 5.92 13.48 -13.22
N THR A 96 4.59 13.55 -13.24
CA THR A 96 3.74 12.81 -12.29
C THR A 96 3.98 11.30 -12.39
N PHE A 97 3.87 10.73 -13.60
CA PHE A 97 3.99 9.28 -13.74
C PHE A 97 5.40 8.75 -13.50
N HIS A 98 6.44 9.51 -13.81
CA HIS A 98 7.81 9.09 -13.52
C HIS A 98 8.13 9.18 -12.03
N VAL A 99 7.73 10.25 -11.35
CA VAL A 99 7.89 10.38 -9.88
C VAL A 99 7.13 9.26 -9.17
N THR A 100 5.90 8.99 -9.61
CA THR A 100 5.07 7.89 -9.07
C THR A 100 5.72 6.53 -9.25
N ARG A 101 6.24 6.25 -10.45
CA ARG A 101 6.99 5.03 -10.74
C ARG A 101 8.22 4.88 -9.84
N ASP A 102 8.99 5.95 -9.68
CA ASP A 102 10.24 5.92 -8.90
C ASP A 102 9.93 5.67 -7.41
N ILE A 103 8.90 6.32 -6.85
CA ILE A 103 8.44 6.08 -5.48
C ILE A 103 7.92 4.65 -5.30
N ARG A 104 7.13 4.13 -6.25
CA ARG A 104 6.59 2.75 -6.18
C ARG A 104 7.70 1.71 -6.23
N ASN A 105 8.67 1.91 -7.11
CA ASN A 105 9.84 1.03 -7.21
C ASN A 105 10.68 1.03 -5.91
N GLU A 106 10.86 2.21 -5.31
CA GLU A 106 11.61 2.32 -4.05
C GLU A 106 10.85 1.70 -2.88
N ALA A 107 9.54 1.89 -2.82
CA ALA A 107 8.69 1.24 -1.82
C ALA A 107 8.74 -0.28 -1.95
N MET A 108 8.66 -0.83 -3.17
CA MET A 108 8.76 -2.28 -3.39
C MET A 108 10.12 -2.85 -3.00
N LYS A 109 11.22 -2.20 -3.43
CA LYS A 109 12.58 -2.58 -3.01
C LYS A 109 12.77 -2.51 -1.50
N LYS A 110 12.05 -1.59 -0.85
CA LYS A 110 12.11 -1.46 0.61
C LYS A 110 11.39 -2.62 1.30
N ILE A 111 10.21 -3.01 0.81
CA ILE A 111 9.45 -4.16 1.35
C ILE A 111 10.32 -5.42 1.37
N GLU A 112 11.08 -5.68 0.31
CA GLU A 112 11.99 -6.83 0.23
C GLU A 112 13.11 -6.82 1.28
N LYS A 113 13.43 -5.64 1.84
CA LYS A 113 14.49 -5.44 2.84
C LYS A 113 13.95 -5.21 4.26
N LEU A 114 12.64 -5.21 4.44
CA LEU A 114 12.06 -5.01 5.77
C LEU A 114 12.22 -6.25 6.63
N PRO A 115 12.47 -6.07 7.96
CA PRO A 115 12.48 -7.19 8.87
C PRO A 115 11.07 -7.80 8.98
N LEU A 116 10.99 -9.10 9.21
CA LEU A 116 9.71 -9.81 9.34
C LEU A 116 8.84 -9.21 10.45
N LYS A 117 9.46 -8.67 11.50
CA LYS A 117 8.78 -7.91 12.57
C LYS A 117 7.87 -6.79 12.07
N TYR A 118 8.28 -6.11 10.99
CA TYR A 118 7.44 -5.05 10.40
C TYR A 118 6.21 -5.63 9.73
N ILE A 119 6.40 -6.70 8.96
CA ILE A 119 5.32 -7.38 8.23
C ILE A 119 4.31 -7.99 9.22
N ASP A 120 4.79 -8.68 10.26
CA ASP A 120 3.95 -9.29 11.31
C ASP A 120 3.18 -8.24 12.14
N GLY A 121 3.72 -7.02 12.24
CA GLY A 121 3.12 -5.90 12.98
C GLY A 121 2.09 -5.09 12.19
N HIS A 122 1.93 -5.34 10.89
CA HIS A 122 1.02 -4.59 10.01
C HIS A 122 0.11 -5.54 9.23
N SER A 123 -1.12 -5.11 8.95
CA SER A 123 -1.99 -5.91 8.10
C SER A 123 -1.49 -5.91 6.65
N TYR A 124 -1.62 -7.02 5.96
CA TYR A 124 -1.29 -7.15 4.53
C TYR A 124 -1.96 -6.06 3.70
N GLY A 125 -3.25 -5.80 3.96
CA GLY A 125 -4.03 -4.78 3.28
C GLY A 125 -3.47 -3.37 3.46
N ASP A 126 -2.93 -3.02 4.64
CA ASP A 126 -2.31 -1.71 4.87
C ASP A 126 -1.02 -1.55 4.04
N VAL A 127 -0.16 -2.56 4.03
CA VAL A 127 1.10 -2.52 3.27
C VAL A 127 0.82 -2.42 1.75
N VAL A 128 -0.11 -3.24 1.24
CA VAL A 128 -0.53 -3.20 -0.18
C VAL A 128 -1.16 -1.87 -0.53
N SER A 129 -2.05 -1.34 0.32
CA SER A 129 -2.70 -0.04 0.12
C SER A 129 -1.69 1.10 0.04
N ARG A 130 -0.61 1.09 0.83
CA ARG A 130 0.46 2.11 0.78
C ARG A 130 1.18 2.13 -0.58
N VAL A 131 1.40 0.97 -1.21
CA VAL A 131 2.13 0.88 -2.49
C VAL A 131 1.22 1.13 -3.70
N ILE A 132 -0.06 0.81 -3.61
CA ILE A 132 -1.01 0.95 -4.71
C ILE A 132 -1.86 2.21 -4.51
N ALA A 133 -2.81 2.18 -3.59
CA ALA A 133 -3.82 3.22 -3.45
C ALA A 133 -3.25 4.59 -3.02
N ASP A 134 -2.34 4.60 -2.03
CA ASP A 134 -1.73 5.86 -1.57
C ASP A 134 -0.83 6.48 -2.65
N VAL A 135 -0.10 5.65 -3.42
CA VAL A 135 0.75 6.14 -4.52
C VAL A 135 -0.11 6.71 -5.66
N ASP A 136 -1.25 6.09 -5.99
CA ASP A 136 -2.16 6.61 -7.00
C ASP A 136 -2.83 7.92 -6.54
N GLN A 137 -3.31 7.98 -5.29
CA GLN A 137 -3.87 9.21 -4.71
C GLN A 137 -2.83 10.35 -4.64
N PHE A 138 -1.56 10.03 -4.38
CA PHE A 138 -0.46 10.99 -4.44
C PHE A 138 -0.25 11.50 -5.88
N ALA A 139 -0.29 10.61 -6.88
CA ALA A 139 -0.16 10.97 -8.29
C ALA A 139 -1.28 11.93 -8.74
N ASP A 140 -2.52 11.62 -8.39
CA ASP A 140 -3.68 12.45 -8.74
C ASP A 140 -3.59 13.84 -8.13
N GLY A 141 -3.24 13.93 -6.84
CA GLY A 141 -3.06 15.22 -6.17
C GLY A 141 -1.87 16.01 -6.71
N LEU A 142 -0.78 15.36 -7.11
CA LEU A 142 0.37 16.01 -7.73
C LEU A 142 -0.02 16.58 -9.10
N LEU A 143 -0.73 15.81 -9.92
CA LEU A 143 -1.21 16.23 -11.24
C LEU A 143 -2.18 17.40 -11.14
N MET A 144 -3.15 17.34 -10.22
CA MET A 144 -4.07 18.44 -9.95
C MET A 144 -3.34 19.71 -9.43
N GLY A 145 -2.35 19.50 -8.56
CA GLY A 145 -1.51 20.60 -8.08
C GLY A 145 -0.81 21.35 -9.21
N PHE A 146 -0.21 20.65 -10.14
CA PHE A 146 0.48 21.27 -11.28
C PHE A 146 -0.48 21.89 -12.29
N THR A 147 -1.55 21.20 -12.65
CA THR A 147 -2.44 21.64 -13.73
C THR A 147 -3.44 22.71 -13.29
N GLN A 148 -3.99 22.63 -12.09
CA GLN A 148 -5.07 23.50 -11.65
C GLN A 148 -4.61 24.58 -10.66
N PHE A 149 -3.78 24.21 -9.67
CA PHE A 149 -3.36 25.20 -8.66
C PHE A 149 -2.47 26.28 -9.26
N PHE A 150 -1.40 25.89 -9.99
CA PHE A 150 -0.50 26.88 -10.62
C PHE A 150 -1.23 27.72 -11.66
N THR A 151 -1.98 27.09 -12.55
CA THR A 151 -2.75 27.78 -13.58
C THR A 151 -3.78 28.73 -12.95
N GLY A 152 -4.47 28.28 -11.89
CA GLY A 152 -5.44 29.10 -11.16
C GLY A 152 -4.83 30.35 -10.52
N VAL A 153 -3.69 30.19 -9.83
CA VAL A 153 -2.98 31.33 -9.21
C VAL A 153 -2.50 32.34 -10.28
N VAL A 154 -1.89 31.85 -11.37
CA VAL A 154 -1.44 32.71 -12.47
C VAL A 154 -2.62 33.39 -13.15
N THR A 155 -3.77 32.71 -13.30
CA THR A 155 -5.00 33.30 -13.87
C THR A 155 -5.53 34.42 -12.97
N ILE A 156 -5.60 34.26 -11.65
CA ILE A 156 -6.05 35.31 -10.71
C ILE A 156 -5.15 36.53 -10.82
N LEU A 157 -3.82 36.34 -10.72
CA LEU A 157 -2.87 37.46 -10.77
C LEU A 157 -2.85 38.13 -12.14
N GLY A 158 -2.86 37.34 -13.22
CA GLY A 158 -2.91 37.87 -14.59
C GLY A 158 -4.19 38.62 -14.87
N THR A 159 -5.35 38.08 -14.50
CA THR A 159 -6.65 38.74 -14.69
C THR A 159 -6.72 40.08 -13.95
N LEU A 160 -6.26 40.10 -12.68
CA LEU A 160 -6.18 41.36 -11.93
C LEU A 160 -5.26 42.36 -12.64
N GLY A 161 -4.08 41.97 -13.10
CA GLY A 161 -3.17 42.85 -13.84
C GLY A 161 -3.83 43.44 -15.08
N PHE A 162 -4.57 42.64 -15.85
CA PHE A 162 -5.29 43.11 -17.02
C PHE A 162 -6.46 44.05 -16.65
N ILE A 163 -7.24 43.76 -15.59
CA ILE A 163 -8.31 44.66 -15.13
C ILE A 163 -7.71 45.99 -14.69
N PHE A 164 -6.59 45.98 -13.95
CA PHE A 164 -5.88 47.21 -13.53
C PHE A 164 -5.38 48.02 -14.73
N SER A 165 -4.94 47.39 -15.80
CA SER A 165 -4.48 48.07 -17.03
C SER A 165 -5.59 48.77 -17.78
N ILE A 166 -6.86 48.31 -17.65
CA ILE A 166 -8.01 48.92 -18.32
C ILE A 166 -8.61 50.02 -17.44
N HIS A 167 -8.93 49.74 -16.16
CA HIS A 167 -9.54 50.70 -15.26
C HIS A 167 -9.28 50.42 -13.78
N VAL A 168 -8.50 51.24 -13.11
CA VAL A 168 -8.08 51.07 -11.71
C VAL A 168 -9.26 51.02 -10.73
N GLY A 169 -10.28 51.88 -10.89
CA GLY A 169 -11.45 51.90 -9.99
C GLY A 169 -12.25 50.61 -10.01
N ILE A 170 -12.43 50.00 -11.20
CA ILE A 170 -13.14 48.72 -11.34
C ILE A 170 -12.29 47.58 -10.78
N ALA A 171 -10.96 47.64 -10.96
CA ALA A 171 -10.05 46.67 -10.35
C ALA A 171 -10.14 46.69 -8.82
N LEU A 172 -10.14 47.84 -8.19
CA LEU A 172 -10.32 48.00 -6.74
C LEU A 172 -11.67 47.46 -6.27
N LEU A 173 -12.75 47.72 -7.02
CA LEU A 173 -14.08 47.17 -6.73
C LEU A 173 -14.05 45.62 -6.69
N VAL A 174 -13.42 44.99 -7.69
CA VAL A 174 -13.29 43.51 -7.77
C VAL A 174 -12.47 43.00 -6.57
N VAL A 175 -11.36 43.66 -6.23
CA VAL A 175 -10.54 43.28 -5.07
C VAL A 175 -11.32 43.42 -3.76
N CYS A 176 -12.14 44.46 -3.59
CA CYS A 176 -12.98 44.65 -2.39
C CYS A 176 -14.09 43.61 -2.25
N LEU A 177 -14.61 43.06 -3.37
CA LEU A 177 -15.65 42.06 -3.35
C LEU A 177 -15.08 40.61 -3.16
N THR A 178 -13.81 40.39 -3.45
CA THR A 178 -13.15 39.06 -3.35
C THR A 178 -13.25 38.43 -1.94
N PRO A 179 -13.07 39.17 -0.81
CA PRO A 179 -13.20 38.61 0.52
C PRO A 179 -14.56 37.95 0.77
N ILE A 180 -15.64 38.46 0.17
CA ILE A 180 -16.99 37.87 0.30
C ILE A 180 -16.99 36.47 -0.27
N SER A 181 -16.40 36.26 -1.43
CA SER A 181 -16.25 34.93 -2.05
C SER A 181 -15.50 33.96 -1.14
N LEU A 182 -14.37 34.43 -0.57
CA LEU A 182 -13.54 33.62 0.34
C LEU A 182 -14.26 33.26 1.64
N LEU A 183 -15.04 34.18 2.22
CA LEU A 183 -15.82 33.92 3.43
C LEU A 183 -16.91 32.90 3.19
N VAL A 184 -17.67 33.03 2.09
CA VAL A 184 -18.70 32.05 1.71
C VAL A 184 -18.09 30.68 1.44
N ALA A 185 -17.00 30.62 0.66
CA ALA A 185 -16.30 29.37 0.37
C ALA A 185 -15.79 28.69 1.65
N ARG A 186 -15.20 29.45 2.58
CA ARG A 186 -14.70 28.93 3.87
C ARG A 186 -15.85 28.39 4.74
N PHE A 187 -16.97 29.12 4.85
CA PHE A 187 -18.12 28.69 5.62
C PHE A 187 -18.66 27.35 5.12
N ILE A 188 -18.88 27.24 3.80
CA ILE A 188 -19.39 26.02 3.19
C ILE A 188 -18.37 24.86 3.33
N ALA A 189 -17.09 25.08 3.01
CA ALA A 189 -16.05 24.06 3.08
C ALA A 189 -15.93 23.49 4.50
N THR A 190 -16.03 24.31 5.55
CA THR A 190 -15.94 23.85 6.94
C THR A 190 -17.10 22.93 7.31
N HIS A 191 -18.32 23.28 6.91
CA HIS A 191 -19.53 22.47 7.20
C HIS A 191 -19.55 21.19 6.36
N THR A 192 -19.22 21.29 5.09
CA THR A 192 -19.10 20.15 4.18
C THR A 192 -18.08 19.14 4.69
N TYR A 193 -16.89 19.58 5.08
CA TYR A 193 -15.84 18.72 5.60
C TYR A 193 -16.27 17.94 6.85
N SER A 194 -16.93 18.59 7.82
CA SER A 194 -17.36 17.91 9.03
C SER A 194 -18.39 16.82 8.75
N MET A 195 -19.30 17.06 7.80
CA MET A 195 -20.32 16.09 7.42
C MET A 195 -19.74 14.91 6.62
N PHE A 196 -18.82 15.17 5.69
CA PHE A 196 -18.12 14.09 4.97
C PHE A 196 -17.26 13.24 5.89
N LYS A 197 -16.64 13.83 6.92
CA LYS A 197 -15.90 13.09 7.93
C LYS A 197 -16.80 12.10 8.67
N LEU A 198 -17.96 12.57 9.18
CA LEU A 198 -18.92 11.71 9.87
C LEU A 198 -19.49 10.63 8.95
N GLN A 199 -19.76 10.96 7.69
CA GLN A 199 -20.19 10.00 6.67
C GLN A 199 -19.13 8.92 6.45
N SER A 200 -17.85 9.31 6.33
CA SER A 200 -16.74 8.37 6.10
C SER A 200 -16.53 7.44 7.30
N GLU A 201 -16.57 7.96 8.52
CA GLU A 201 -16.48 7.18 9.75
C GLU A 201 -17.61 6.16 9.86
N THR A 202 -18.86 6.60 9.62
CA THR A 202 -20.04 5.71 9.68
C THR A 202 -20.04 4.69 8.52
N ARG A 203 -19.51 5.05 7.35
CA ARG A 203 -19.32 4.09 6.25
C ARG A 203 -18.31 3.00 6.62
N GLY A 204 -17.23 3.37 7.32
CA GLY A 204 -16.26 2.41 7.86
C GLY A 204 -16.94 1.43 8.86
N GLU A 205 -17.77 1.94 9.77
CA GLU A 205 -18.59 1.12 10.67
C GLU A 205 -19.50 0.13 9.91
N GLN A 206 -20.16 0.62 8.86
CA GLN A 206 -21.04 -0.20 8.02
C GLN A 206 -20.27 -1.30 7.28
N THR A 207 -19.11 -0.95 6.71
CA THR A 207 -18.24 -1.91 5.99
C THR A 207 -17.76 -3.01 6.92
N ALA A 208 -17.26 -2.66 8.11
CA ALA A 208 -16.80 -3.63 9.10
C ALA A 208 -17.94 -4.56 9.55
N LEU A 209 -19.17 -4.03 9.71
CA LEU A 209 -20.35 -4.84 10.03
C LEU A 209 -20.70 -5.82 8.89
N ILE A 210 -20.63 -5.39 7.65
CA ILE A 210 -20.88 -6.24 6.47
C ILE A 210 -19.85 -7.36 6.41
N GLU A 211 -18.56 -7.04 6.57
CA GLU A 211 -17.47 -8.03 6.61
C GLU A 211 -17.70 -9.05 7.72
N GLU A 212 -17.99 -8.60 8.95
CA GLU A 212 -18.31 -9.47 10.10
C GLU A 212 -19.45 -10.44 9.77
N MET A 213 -20.53 -9.95 9.12
CA MET A 213 -21.68 -10.79 8.80
C MET A 213 -21.41 -11.75 7.63
N ILE A 214 -20.65 -11.35 6.62
CA ILE A 214 -20.29 -12.22 5.47
C ILE A 214 -19.33 -13.31 5.92
N GLU A 215 -18.29 -12.98 6.68
CA GLU A 215 -17.34 -13.97 7.21
C GLU A 215 -18.04 -14.95 8.16
N GLY A 216 -18.95 -14.43 9.00
CA GLY A 216 -19.76 -15.20 9.94
C GLY A 216 -21.05 -15.79 9.38
N GLU A 217 -21.33 -15.76 8.06
CA GLU A 217 -22.63 -16.12 7.47
C GLU A 217 -23.15 -17.52 7.90
N LYS A 218 -22.25 -18.50 7.99
CA LYS A 218 -22.59 -19.84 8.48
C LYS A 218 -23.09 -19.82 9.93
N VAL A 219 -22.47 -19.00 10.76
CA VAL A 219 -22.84 -18.82 12.19
C VAL A 219 -24.14 -18.06 12.30
N VAL A 220 -24.28 -16.96 11.53
CA VAL A 220 -25.52 -16.17 11.47
C VAL A 220 -26.70 -17.08 11.15
N LYS A 221 -26.60 -17.93 10.13
CA LYS A 221 -27.65 -18.90 9.75
C LYS A 221 -27.84 -20.00 10.77
N ALA A 222 -26.77 -20.58 11.31
CA ALA A 222 -26.87 -21.68 12.27
C ALA A 222 -27.57 -21.27 13.57
N PHE A 223 -27.45 -20.00 13.97
CA PHE A 223 -28.06 -19.48 15.20
C PHE A 223 -29.31 -18.61 14.96
N GLY A 224 -29.81 -18.49 13.74
CA GLY A 224 -30.99 -17.70 13.40
C GLY A 224 -30.83 -16.20 13.76
N TYR A 225 -29.61 -15.65 13.56
CA TYR A 225 -29.27 -14.30 13.98
C TYR A 225 -29.63 -13.23 12.91
N GLU A 226 -30.20 -13.63 11.76
CA GLU A 226 -30.46 -12.78 10.59
C GLU A 226 -31.29 -11.54 10.95
N LYS A 227 -32.32 -11.70 11.77
CA LYS A 227 -33.19 -10.58 12.18
C LYS A 227 -32.41 -9.51 12.96
N ARG A 228 -31.59 -9.94 13.94
CA ARG A 228 -30.77 -9.03 14.75
C ARG A 228 -29.64 -8.38 13.93
N ALA A 229 -29.04 -9.14 13.04
CA ALA A 229 -28.05 -8.61 12.08
C ALA A 229 -28.66 -7.51 11.20
N GLY A 230 -29.88 -7.75 10.67
CA GLY A 230 -30.65 -6.77 9.90
C GLY A 230 -30.99 -5.51 10.69
N GLU A 231 -31.44 -5.64 11.95
CA GLU A 231 -31.74 -4.51 12.83
C GLU A 231 -30.47 -3.67 13.13
N ARG A 232 -29.35 -4.33 13.39
CA ARG A 232 -28.05 -3.66 13.63
C ARG A 232 -27.57 -2.94 12.37
N PHE A 233 -27.70 -3.57 11.21
CA PHE A 233 -27.36 -2.96 9.92
C PHE A 233 -28.26 -1.74 9.63
N ALA A 234 -29.57 -1.85 9.82
CA ALA A 234 -30.51 -0.75 9.61
C ALA A 234 -30.15 0.46 10.46
N ALA A 235 -29.82 0.27 11.74
CA ALA A 235 -29.45 1.37 12.64
C ALA A 235 -28.19 2.13 12.17
N VAL A 236 -27.17 1.42 11.66
CA VAL A 236 -25.96 2.05 11.12
C VAL A 236 -26.26 2.73 9.77
N ASN A 237 -27.07 2.07 8.94
CA ASN A 237 -27.46 2.59 7.62
C ASN A 237 -28.31 3.88 7.72
N ASP A 238 -29.22 3.97 8.70
CA ASP A 238 -30.02 5.17 8.94
C ASP A 238 -29.13 6.36 9.39
N LYS A 239 -28.13 6.10 10.24
CA LYS A 239 -27.12 7.12 10.60
C LYS A 239 -26.35 7.58 9.37
N LEU A 240 -25.88 6.62 8.54
CA LEU A 240 -25.16 6.91 7.31
C LEU A 240 -25.99 7.73 6.33
N GLN A 241 -27.28 7.39 6.18
CA GLN A 241 -28.23 8.16 5.37
C GLN A 241 -28.34 9.61 5.87
N GLY A 242 -28.49 9.80 7.19
CA GLY A 242 -28.58 11.14 7.77
C GLY A 242 -27.35 12.01 7.53
N TYR A 243 -26.14 11.44 7.68
CA TYR A 243 -24.89 12.15 7.40
C TYR A 243 -24.69 12.37 5.90
N SER A 244 -25.03 11.39 5.06
CA SER A 244 -24.94 11.50 3.61
C SER A 244 -25.83 12.59 3.05
N LEU A 245 -27.08 12.69 3.51
CA LEU A 245 -28.00 13.75 3.11
C LEU A 245 -27.45 15.14 3.47
N LYS A 246 -26.92 15.32 4.69
CA LYS A 246 -26.32 16.58 5.12
C LYS A 246 -25.05 16.91 4.33
N ALA A 247 -24.19 15.92 4.10
CA ALA A 247 -22.96 16.09 3.32
C ALA A 247 -23.28 16.52 1.87
N ILE A 248 -24.22 15.84 1.22
CA ILE A 248 -24.67 16.18 -0.13
C ILE A 248 -25.34 17.55 -0.16
N PHE A 249 -26.19 17.89 0.83
CA PHE A 249 -26.83 19.19 0.91
C PHE A 249 -25.80 20.34 0.98
N PHE A 250 -24.83 20.28 1.91
CA PHE A 250 -23.81 21.31 2.01
C PHE A 250 -22.88 21.35 0.79
N SER A 251 -22.55 20.19 0.22
CA SER A 251 -21.77 20.12 -1.02
C SER A 251 -22.51 20.71 -2.21
N SER A 252 -23.81 20.46 -2.32
CA SER A 252 -24.65 20.97 -3.42
C SER A 252 -24.86 22.48 -3.35
N ILE A 253 -24.87 23.08 -2.16
CA ILE A 253 -24.99 24.54 -1.97
C ILE A 253 -23.73 25.27 -2.46
N THR A 254 -22.57 24.59 -2.55
CA THR A 254 -21.30 25.22 -2.98
C THR A 254 -21.45 25.92 -4.34
N ASN A 255 -21.92 25.19 -5.34
CA ASN A 255 -22.04 25.75 -6.70
C ASN A 255 -23.05 26.91 -6.82
N PRO A 256 -24.28 26.82 -6.29
CA PRO A 256 -25.21 27.96 -6.28
C PRO A 256 -24.67 29.19 -5.55
N SER A 257 -24.06 28.98 -4.37
CA SER A 257 -23.52 30.11 -3.58
C SER A 257 -22.35 30.80 -4.26
N THR A 258 -21.44 30.04 -4.83
CA THR A 258 -20.32 30.62 -5.57
C THR A 258 -20.79 31.32 -6.86
N ARG A 259 -21.76 30.74 -7.58
CA ARG A 259 -22.39 31.42 -8.73
C ARG A 259 -23.09 32.72 -8.31
N PHE A 260 -23.78 32.74 -7.19
CA PHE A 260 -24.41 33.96 -6.67
C PHE A 260 -23.38 35.07 -6.41
N VAL A 261 -22.29 34.76 -5.71
CA VAL A 261 -21.20 35.71 -5.47
C VAL A 261 -20.54 36.17 -6.77
N ASN A 262 -20.29 35.26 -7.69
CA ASN A 262 -19.74 35.57 -9.01
C ASN A 262 -20.68 36.51 -9.81
N SER A 263 -22.00 36.25 -9.75
CA SER A 263 -22.99 37.12 -10.38
C SER A 263 -23.04 38.50 -9.74
N LEU A 264 -22.81 38.60 -8.42
CA LEU A 264 -22.73 39.87 -7.71
C LEU A 264 -21.50 40.67 -8.17
N VAL A 265 -20.32 40.04 -8.26
CA VAL A 265 -19.11 40.66 -8.80
C VAL A 265 -19.33 41.10 -10.24
N TYR A 266 -19.89 40.22 -11.07
CA TYR A 266 -20.19 40.52 -12.48
C TYR A 266 -21.16 41.70 -12.61
N ALA A 267 -22.27 41.73 -11.87
CA ALA A 267 -23.25 42.82 -11.87
C ALA A 267 -22.63 44.16 -11.40
N SER A 268 -21.75 44.08 -10.38
CA SER A 268 -21.05 45.28 -9.89
C SER A 268 -20.09 45.85 -10.95
N VAL A 269 -19.35 44.98 -11.65
CA VAL A 269 -18.48 45.38 -12.76
C VAL A 269 -19.30 45.89 -13.93
N ALA A 270 -20.46 45.26 -14.25
CA ALA A 270 -21.34 45.70 -15.31
C ALA A 270 -21.91 47.10 -15.03
N LEU A 271 -22.43 47.32 -13.81
CA LEU A 271 -23.01 48.61 -13.42
C LEU A 271 -21.96 49.71 -13.41
N SER A 272 -20.84 49.51 -12.72
CA SER A 272 -19.75 50.51 -12.63
C SER A 272 -19.10 50.78 -14.01
N GLY A 273 -18.90 49.70 -14.79
CA GLY A 273 -18.33 49.83 -16.13
C GLY A 273 -19.28 50.53 -17.13
N ALA A 274 -20.60 50.23 -17.06
CA ALA A 274 -21.60 50.94 -17.88
C ALA A 274 -21.68 52.44 -17.53
N LEU A 275 -21.72 52.77 -16.24
CA LEU A 275 -21.70 54.19 -15.82
C LEU A 275 -20.43 54.92 -16.29
N THR A 276 -19.28 54.28 -16.23
CA THR A 276 -18.01 54.82 -16.72
C THR A 276 -18.01 54.95 -18.25
N ALA A 277 -18.58 54.00 -18.96
CA ALA A 277 -18.69 54.03 -20.42
C ALA A 277 -19.66 55.14 -20.90
N ILE A 278 -20.79 55.37 -20.22
CA ILE A 278 -21.72 56.47 -20.49
C ILE A 278 -21.01 57.80 -20.25
N GLY A 279 -20.15 57.89 -19.23
CA GLY A 279 -19.32 59.09 -18.97
C GLY A 279 -18.15 59.26 -19.94
N GLY A 280 -17.97 58.40 -20.93
CA GLY A 280 -16.89 58.45 -21.94
C GLY A 280 -15.53 57.96 -21.44
N GLY A 281 -15.46 57.38 -20.23
CA GLY A 281 -14.21 56.86 -19.65
C GLY A 281 -13.83 55.44 -20.10
N LEU A 282 -14.72 54.74 -20.77
CA LEU A 282 -14.49 53.37 -21.32
C LEU A 282 -15.19 53.22 -22.67
N SER A 283 -14.58 52.47 -23.61
CA SER A 283 -15.26 52.00 -24.81
C SER A 283 -16.22 50.80 -24.50
N VAL A 284 -17.13 50.50 -25.44
CA VAL A 284 -18.02 49.35 -25.33
C VAL A 284 -17.22 48.03 -25.38
N GLY A 285 -16.16 48.01 -26.19
CA GLY A 285 -15.23 46.87 -26.26
C GLY A 285 -14.47 46.65 -24.94
N GLN A 286 -13.98 47.74 -24.32
CA GLN A 286 -13.33 47.67 -23.01
C GLN A 286 -14.29 47.19 -21.91
N LEU A 287 -15.54 47.65 -21.91
CA LEU A 287 -16.57 47.12 -21.01
C LEU A 287 -16.78 45.61 -21.18
N THR A 288 -16.91 45.16 -22.41
CA THR A 288 -17.06 43.71 -22.72
C THR A 288 -15.85 42.92 -22.24
N CYS A 289 -14.65 43.45 -22.40
CA CYS A 289 -13.41 42.87 -21.91
C CYS A 289 -13.41 42.72 -20.37
N LEU A 290 -13.79 43.78 -19.66
CA LEU A 290 -13.91 43.78 -18.19
C LEU A 290 -14.91 42.76 -17.67
N LEU A 291 -16.06 42.62 -18.34
CA LEU A 291 -17.07 41.59 -18.02
C LEU A 291 -16.53 40.17 -18.22
N SER A 292 -15.77 39.95 -19.29
CA SER A 292 -15.10 38.68 -19.52
C SER A 292 -14.06 38.37 -18.43
N TYR A 293 -13.29 39.34 -18.02
CA TYR A 293 -12.32 39.20 -16.94
C TYR A 293 -12.98 39.00 -15.56
N ALA A 294 -14.11 39.64 -15.26
CA ALA A 294 -14.86 39.39 -14.05
C ALA A 294 -15.27 37.91 -13.92
N ASN A 295 -15.69 37.28 -15.02
CA ASN A 295 -15.98 35.83 -15.05
C ASN A 295 -14.72 34.96 -14.93
N GLN A 296 -13.63 35.31 -15.60
CA GLN A 296 -12.39 34.54 -15.56
C GLN A 296 -11.68 34.65 -14.19
N TYR A 297 -11.79 35.79 -13.51
CA TYR A 297 -11.22 36.04 -12.19
C TYR A 297 -11.85 35.15 -11.10
N THR A 298 -13.16 34.95 -11.16
CA THR A 298 -13.90 34.27 -10.10
C THR A 298 -13.82 32.73 -10.22
N LYS A 299 -13.61 32.21 -11.43
CA LYS A 299 -13.58 30.77 -11.71
C LYS A 299 -12.50 29.99 -10.92
N PRO A 300 -11.22 30.43 -10.86
CA PRO A 300 -10.18 29.69 -10.14
C PRO A 300 -10.40 29.56 -8.64
N PHE A 301 -11.14 30.48 -7.98
CA PHE A 301 -11.41 30.37 -6.55
C PHE A 301 -12.20 29.14 -6.18
N ASN A 302 -13.11 28.70 -7.07
CA ASN A 302 -13.89 27.48 -6.87
C ASN A 302 -13.05 26.24 -7.08
N GLU A 303 -12.17 26.26 -8.09
CA GLU A 303 -11.28 25.13 -8.43
C GLU A 303 -10.19 24.95 -7.37
N ILE A 304 -9.55 26.03 -6.91
CA ILE A 304 -8.46 25.99 -5.92
C ILE A 304 -8.91 25.34 -4.60
N SER A 305 -10.16 25.57 -4.16
CA SER A 305 -10.66 24.96 -2.93
C SER A 305 -10.65 23.42 -2.99
N GLY A 306 -11.09 22.83 -4.12
CA GLY A 306 -11.02 21.39 -4.35
C GLY A 306 -9.60 20.88 -4.43
N VAL A 307 -8.74 21.57 -5.18
CA VAL A 307 -7.32 21.20 -5.36
C VAL A 307 -6.55 21.22 -4.04
N VAL A 308 -6.81 22.20 -3.16
CA VAL A 308 -6.16 22.25 -1.84
C VAL A 308 -6.50 21.03 -1.00
N THR A 309 -7.74 20.54 -1.07
CA THR A 309 -8.16 19.31 -0.38
C THR A 309 -7.43 18.11 -0.95
N GLU A 310 -7.39 17.96 -2.27
CA GLU A 310 -6.68 16.86 -2.93
C GLU A 310 -5.17 16.89 -2.67
N LEU A 311 -4.55 18.06 -2.66
CA LEU A 311 -3.15 18.21 -2.26
C LEU A 311 -2.90 17.81 -0.81
N GLN A 312 -3.85 18.08 0.09
CA GLN A 312 -3.73 17.65 1.49
C GLN A 312 -3.83 16.12 1.61
N ASN A 313 -4.76 15.51 0.88
CA ASN A 313 -4.90 14.06 0.82
C ASN A 313 -3.63 13.42 0.22
N ALA A 314 -3.15 13.93 -0.90
CA ALA A 314 -1.91 13.47 -1.53
C ALA A 314 -0.69 13.55 -0.61
N LEU A 315 -0.55 14.64 0.17
CA LEU A 315 0.52 14.78 1.14
C LEU A 315 0.38 13.82 2.33
N ALA A 316 -0.84 13.48 2.73
CA ALA A 316 -1.09 12.48 3.77
C ALA A 316 -0.72 11.07 3.27
N CYS A 317 -1.11 10.72 2.04
CA CYS A 317 -0.72 9.47 1.39
C CYS A 317 0.80 9.39 1.21
N ALA A 318 1.44 10.46 0.71
CA ALA A 318 2.90 10.54 0.60
C ALA A 318 3.60 10.33 1.94
N ALA A 319 3.07 10.86 3.03
CA ALA A 319 3.64 10.67 4.37
C ALA A 319 3.63 9.18 4.79
N ARG A 320 2.54 8.45 4.51
CA ARG A 320 2.43 7.01 4.78
C ARG A 320 3.39 6.19 3.93
N ILE A 321 3.54 6.56 2.66
CA ILE A 321 4.49 5.91 1.73
C ILE A 321 5.93 6.13 2.22
N PHE A 322 6.30 7.37 2.59
CA PHE A 322 7.64 7.66 3.09
C PHE A 322 7.92 7.05 4.46
N GLU A 323 6.92 6.84 5.30
CA GLU A 323 7.06 6.07 6.53
C GLU A 323 7.49 4.62 6.24
N LEU A 324 6.91 3.99 5.20
CA LEU A 324 7.33 2.67 4.72
C LEU A 324 8.75 2.68 4.13
N ILE A 325 9.07 3.65 3.27
CA ILE A 325 10.38 3.73 2.61
C ILE A 325 11.52 3.99 3.60
N GLU A 326 11.27 4.78 4.65
CA GLU A 326 12.25 5.15 5.67
C GLU A 326 12.32 4.18 6.84
N GLU A 327 11.43 3.17 6.89
CA GLU A 327 11.51 2.14 7.94
C GLU A 327 12.90 1.50 7.94
N LYS A 328 13.37 1.12 9.09
CA LYS A 328 14.70 0.51 9.21
C LYS A 328 14.71 -0.84 8.47
N PRO A 329 15.64 -1.05 7.52
CA PRO A 329 15.78 -2.36 6.88
C PRO A 329 16.23 -3.40 7.91
N GLU A 330 16.13 -4.68 7.55
CA GLU A 330 16.80 -5.75 8.28
C GLU A 330 18.30 -5.39 8.41
N THR A 331 18.88 -5.63 9.60
CA THR A 331 20.28 -5.31 9.83
C THR A 331 21.16 -6.04 8.82
N ASP A 332 22.01 -5.34 8.11
CA ASP A 332 22.94 -5.97 7.15
C ASP A 332 23.83 -6.99 7.88
N ASP A 333 24.21 -8.04 7.15
CA ASP A 333 25.20 -8.99 7.65
C ASP A 333 26.55 -8.29 7.87
N LYS A 334 27.32 -8.77 8.83
CA LYS A 334 28.67 -8.24 9.09
C LYS A 334 29.53 -8.37 7.83
N LYS A 335 30.42 -7.42 7.59
CA LYS A 335 31.30 -7.44 6.38
C LYS A 335 32.22 -8.66 6.33
N ASP A 336 32.51 -9.22 7.48
CA ASP A 336 33.35 -10.42 7.72
C ASP A 336 32.51 -11.64 8.07
N ALA A 337 31.19 -11.60 7.81
CA ALA A 337 30.29 -12.72 8.07
C ALA A 337 30.72 -13.97 7.30
N LEU A 338 30.75 -15.08 8.00
CA LEU A 338 31.13 -16.39 7.46
C LEU A 338 30.04 -16.90 6.50
N VAL A 339 30.45 -17.41 5.34
CA VAL A 339 29.57 -18.19 4.47
C VAL A 339 29.62 -19.65 4.92
N LEU A 340 28.49 -20.16 5.38
CA LEU A 340 28.36 -21.53 5.86
C LEU A 340 28.39 -22.51 4.66
N ALA A 341 29.50 -23.21 4.50
CA ALA A 341 29.66 -24.19 3.42
C ALA A 341 29.42 -25.61 3.97
N ASN A 342 28.36 -26.29 3.48
CA ASN A 342 28.05 -27.68 3.81
C ASN A 342 28.07 -28.01 5.32
N PRO A 343 27.23 -27.35 6.16
CA PRO A 343 27.20 -27.60 7.59
C PRO A 343 26.80 -29.05 7.88
N GLU A 344 27.33 -29.61 8.95
CA GLU A 344 26.97 -30.97 9.37
C GLU A 344 25.63 -31.04 10.14
N GLY A 345 25.21 -29.90 10.71
CA GLY A 345 23.95 -29.77 11.44
C GLY A 345 24.11 -29.81 12.97
N ASN A 346 25.28 -29.39 13.50
CA ASN A 346 25.46 -29.17 14.92
C ASN A 346 24.92 -27.80 15.32
N ILE A 347 24.02 -27.74 16.31
CA ILE A 347 23.34 -26.51 16.72
C ILE A 347 23.38 -26.41 18.26
N GLU A 348 23.76 -25.25 18.76
CA GLU A 348 23.78 -24.97 20.19
C GLU A 348 23.02 -23.66 20.49
N LEU A 349 22.09 -23.73 21.42
CA LEU A 349 21.40 -22.59 21.99
C LEU A 349 21.81 -22.44 23.45
N SER A 350 22.35 -21.28 23.80
CA SER A 350 22.87 -21.01 25.14
C SER A 350 22.24 -19.75 25.71
N HIS A 351 21.51 -19.92 26.85
CA HIS A 351 20.84 -18.85 27.58
C HIS A 351 19.97 -17.92 26.71
N VAL A 352 19.27 -18.48 25.74
CA VAL A 352 18.45 -17.74 24.78
C VAL A 352 17.22 -17.16 25.45
N ASN A 353 17.06 -15.84 25.34
CA ASN A 353 15.87 -15.11 25.76
C ASN A 353 15.30 -14.35 24.57
N PHE A 354 14.00 -14.41 24.39
CA PHE A 354 13.32 -13.71 23.30
C PHE A 354 11.89 -13.28 23.64
N SER A 355 11.52 -12.12 23.12
CA SER A 355 10.16 -11.57 23.17
C SER A 355 9.90 -10.73 21.91
N TYR A 356 8.71 -10.86 21.32
CA TYR A 356 8.27 -9.99 20.22
C TYR A 356 8.01 -8.56 20.68
N THR A 357 7.52 -8.39 21.91
CA THR A 357 7.27 -7.09 22.54
C THR A 357 7.96 -7.04 23.90
N THR A 358 8.21 -5.83 24.41
CA THR A 358 8.85 -5.63 25.72
C THR A 358 7.95 -6.03 26.91
N GLU A 359 6.65 -6.14 26.67
CA GLU A 359 5.65 -6.36 27.73
C GLU A 359 5.43 -7.84 28.06
N LYS A 360 5.63 -8.73 27.10
CA LYS A 360 5.36 -10.17 27.25
C LYS A 360 6.59 -10.99 26.92
N ARG A 361 7.23 -11.55 27.96
CA ARG A 361 8.31 -12.54 27.79
C ARG A 361 7.73 -13.81 27.20
N LEU A 362 8.44 -14.39 26.23
CA LEU A 362 7.97 -15.57 25.51
C LEU A 362 8.94 -16.75 25.63
N ILE A 363 10.25 -16.52 25.56
CA ILE A 363 11.27 -17.53 25.75
C ILE A 363 12.25 -17.01 26.80
N GLU A 364 12.51 -17.79 27.85
CA GLU A 364 13.42 -17.44 28.94
C GLU A 364 14.41 -18.57 29.19
N ASP A 365 15.68 -18.22 29.21
CA ASP A 365 16.83 -19.08 29.53
C ASP A 365 16.82 -20.44 28.83
N PHE A 366 16.53 -20.42 27.50
CA PHE A 366 16.44 -21.62 26.70
C PHE A 366 17.84 -22.14 26.35
N ASN A 367 18.09 -23.39 26.72
CA ASN A 367 19.33 -24.10 26.47
C ASN A 367 19.06 -25.40 25.72
N LEU A 368 19.81 -25.68 24.63
CA LEU A 368 19.67 -26.88 23.82
C LEU A 368 20.98 -27.17 23.09
N ASN A 369 21.42 -28.42 23.11
CA ASN A 369 22.56 -28.89 22.33
C ASN A 369 22.09 -30.01 21.41
N VAL A 370 22.24 -29.80 20.10
CA VAL A 370 21.81 -30.70 19.04
C VAL A 370 23.02 -31.16 18.24
N LYS A 371 23.17 -32.45 18.11
CA LYS A 371 24.21 -33.08 17.31
C LYS A 371 23.70 -33.44 15.91
N LYS A 372 24.62 -33.53 14.95
CA LYS A 372 24.36 -33.98 13.59
C LYS A 372 23.40 -35.18 13.54
N GLY A 373 22.39 -35.07 12.72
CA GLY A 373 21.45 -36.17 12.43
C GLY A 373 20.38 -36.39 13.49
N GLN A 374 20.36 -35.65 14.61
CA GLN A 374 19.33 -35.77 15.63
C GLN A 374 17.97 -35.20 15.15
N ARG A 375 16.91 -35.86 15.61
CA ARG A 375 15.51 -35.43 15.41
C ARG A 375 14.98 -34.81 16.69
N ILE A 376 14.61 -33.54 16.62
CA ILE A 376 14.13 -32.75 17.75
C ILE A 376 12.63 -32.50 17.56
N ALA A 377 11.79 -33.12 18.40
CA ALA A 377 10.36 -32.85 18.40
C ALA A 377 10.02 -31.73 19.39
N ILE A 378 9.33 -30.70 18.92
CA ILE A 378 8.84 -29.61 19.76
C ILE A 378 7.36 -29.83 19.99
N VAL A 379 6.97 -30.06 21.25
CA VAL A 379 5.58 -30.35 21.64
C VAL A 379 5.10 -29.34 22.70
N GLY A 380 3.81 -29.06 22.71
CA GLY A 380 3.19 -28.16 23.69
C GLY A 380 1.89 -27.55 23.17
N PRO A 381 1.11 -26.88 24.02
CA PRO A 381 -0.15 -26.26 23.63
C PRO A 381 0.04 -25.15 22.60
N THR A 382 -1.05 -24.77 21.94
CA THR A 382 -1.03 -23.65 20.97
C THR A 382 -0.61 -22.36 21.68
N GLY A 383 0.25 -21.56 21.06
CA GLY A 383 0.75 -20.29 21.60
C GLY A 383 1.92 -20.40 22.59
N CYS A 384 2.45 -21.60 22.88
CA CYS A 384 3.59 -21.76 23.81
C CYS A 384 4.96 -21.37 23.23
N GLY A 385 5.05 -20.95 21.95
CA GLY A 385 6.31 -20.46 21.36
C GLY A 385 7.03 -21.45 20.41
N LYS A 386 6.38 -22.54 19.96
CA LYS A 386 7.00 -23.53 19.04
C LYS A 386 7.52 -22.88 17.74
N THR A 387 6.67 -22.12 17.06
CA THR A 387 7.03 -21.39 15.84
C THR A 387 8.09 -20.32 16.08
N THR A 388 8.14 -19.77 17.30
CA THR A 388 9.16 -18.77 17.68
C THR A 388 10.57 -19.37 17.66
N ILE A 389 10.74 -20.62 18.11
CA ILE A 389 12.06 -21.30 18.03
C ILE A 389 12.48 -21.42 16.57
N ILE A 390 11.57 -21.79 15.66
CA ILE A 390 11.83 -21.88 14.22
C ILE A 390 12.28 -20.52 13.67
N ASN A 391 11.57 -19.44 14.03
CA ASN A 391 11.89 -18.09 13.61
C ASN A 391 13.29 -17.63 14.08
N LEU A 392 13.70 -18.07 15.26
CA LEU A 392 15.04 -17.77 15.80
C LEU A 392 16.13 -18.58 15.10
N LEU A 393 15.92 -19.88 14.84
CA LEU A 393 16.86 -20.74 14.09
C LEU A 393 17.11 -20.21 12.68
N MET A 394 16.07 -19.75 12.00
CA MET A 394 16.15 -19.13 10.65
C MET A 394 16.67 -17.69 10.68
N ARG A 395 16.93 -17.15 11.89
CA ARG A 395 17.30 -15.75 12.09
C ARG A 395 16.34 -14.79 11.37
N PHE A 396 15.02 -15.06 11.44
CA PHE A 396 13.98 -14.10 11.10
C PHE A 396 13.84 -13.01 12.17
N TYR A 397 14.28 -13.36 13.39
CA TYR A 397 14.40 -12.47 14.52
C TYR A 397 15.72 -12.73 15.24
N ASP A 398 16.40 -11.69 15.68
CA ASP A 398 17.58 -11.83 16.52
C ASP A 398 17.15 -12.02 18.00
N VAL A 399 17.90 -12.82 18.76
CA VAL A 399 17.64 -13.05 20.19
C VAL A 399 17.86 -11.78 21.02
N ASN A 400 17.06 -11.59 22.08
CA ASN A 400 17.25 -10.46 23.00
C ASN A 400 18.48 -10.66 23.89
N LYS A 401 18.75 -11.91 24.32
CA LYS A 401 19.93 -12.32 25.09
C LYS A 401 20.29 -13.76 24.73
N GLY A 402 21.53 -14.14 25.03
CA GLY A 402 22.06 -15.46 24.72
C GLY A 402 22.60 -15.55 23.30
N THR A 403 22.91 -16.77 22.88
CA THR A 403 23.53 -17.08 21.60
C THR A 403 22.90 -18.32 20.97
N ILE A 404 22.81 -18.32 19.65
CA ILE A 404 22.48 -19.50 18.83
C ILE A 404 23.69 -19.74 17.93
N MET A 405 24.29 -20.92 18.02
CA MET A 405 25.47 -21.28 17.24
C MET A 405 25.12 -22.40 16.26
N VAL A 406 25.66 -22.32 15.06
CA VAL A 406 25.64 -23.39 14.06
C VAL A 406 27.09 -23.68 13.72
N GLU A 407 27.49 -24.96 13.81
CA GLU A 407 28.88 -25.41 13.67
C GLU A 407 29.86 -24.60 14.54
N GLY A 408 29.47 -24.26 15.78
CA GLY A 408 30.28 -23.49 16.73
C GLY A 408 30.40 -21.99 16.43
N THR A 409 29.74 -21.48 15.38
CA THR A 409 29.72 -20.06 15.01
C THR A 409 28.37 -19.44 15.33
N ASP A 410 28.34 -18.27 15.97
CA ASP A 410 27.10 -17.54 16.25
C ASP A 410 26.40 -17.18 14.93
N ILE A 411 25.08 -17.44 14.85
CA ILE A 411 24.32 -17.14 13.63
C ILE A 411 24.36 -15.67 13.24
N ARG A 412 24.71 -14.77 14.16
CA ARG A 412 24.91 -13.33 13.88
C ARG A 412 26.20 -13.04 13.12
N ASP A 413 27.13 -13.99 13.12
CA ASP A 413 28.42 -13.93 12.42
C ASP A 413 28.41 -14.76 11.12
N ILE A 414 27.27 -15.35 10.77
CA ILE A 414 27.03 -16.09 9.54
C ILE A 414 26.15 -15.23 8.61
N THR A 415 26.41 -15.29 7.29
CA THR A 415 25.53 -14.61 6.32
C THR A 415 24.15 -15.25 6.35
N ARG A 416 23.07 -14.42 6.37
CA ARG A 416 21.69 -14.94 6.39
C ARG A 416 21.37 -15.85 5.23
N GLU A 417 21.91 -15.54 4.04
CA GLU A 417 21.72 -16.34 2.85
C GLU A 417 22.25 -17.76 3.06
N SER A 418 23.50 -17.93 3.51
CA SER A 418 24.09 -19.25 3.73
C SER A 418 23.43 -20.00 4.90
N LEU A 419 23.04 -19.29 5.96
CA LEU A 419 22.30 -19.88 7.07
C LEU A 419 20.92 -20.42 6.61
N ARG A 420 20.14 -19.57 5.92
CA ARG A 420 18.78 -19.93 5.46
C ARG A 420 18.77 -21.01 4.40
N THR A 421 19.74 -21.01 3.48
CA THR A 421 19.89 -22.09 2.48
C THR A 421 20.35 -23.42 3.07
N SER A 422 20.94 -23.41 4.25
CA SER A 422 21.31 -24.64 5.00
C SER A 422 20.13 -25.33 5.65
N TYR A 423 18.95 -24.70 5.69
CA TYR A 423 17.71 -25.28 6.19
C TYR A 423 16.72 -25.56 5.07
N GLY A 424 16.18 -26.76 5.02
CA GLY A 424 14.99 -27.10 4.25
C GLY A 424 13.74 -26.92 5.10
N MET A 425 12.82 -26.04 4.69
CA MET A 425 11.66 -25.70 5.48
C MET A 425 10.36 -26.14 4.81
N VAL A 426 9.55 -26.94 5.51
CA VAL A 426 8.17 -27.27 5.14
C VAL A 426 7.25 -26.72 6.21
N LEU A 427 6.50 -25.66 5.87
CA LEU A 427 5.56 -24.99 6.77
C LEU A 427 4.18 -25.65 6.76
N GLN A 428 3.39 -25.35 7.78
CA GLN A 428 1.97 -25.68 7.86
C GLN A 428 1.19 -25.06 6.71
N ASP A 429 1.40 -23.77 6.45
CA ASP A 429 0.79 -23.06 5.34
C ASP A 429 1.56 -23.34 4.05
N THR A 430 0.88 -24.00 3.12
CA THR A 430 1.44 -24.35 1.82
C THR A 430 1.30 -23.17 0.86
N TRP A 431 2.38 -22.48 0.58
CA TRP A 431 2.38 -21.38 -0.38
C TRP A 431 2.82 -21.83 -1.77
N LEU A 432 1.97 -21.59 -2.76
CA LEU A 432 2.24 -21.82 -4.18
C LEU A 432 2.00 -20.51 -4.95
N ARG A 433 2.97 -20.12 -5.78
CA ARG A 433 2.85 -18.93 -6.65
C ARG A 433 2.13 -19.28 -7.95
N SER A 434 1.52 -18.30 -8.57
CA SER A 434 1.04 -18.43 -9.95
C SER A 434 2.21 -18.73 -10.88
N GLY A 435 2.10 -19.78 -11.70
CA GLY A 435 3.16 -20.27 -12.58
C GLY A 435 3.01 -21.75 -12.87
N THR A 436 4.02 -22.36 -13.49
CA THR A 436 4.02 -23.80 -13.74
C THR A 436 4.34 -24.60 -12.46
N ILE A 437 4.03 -25.87 -12.45
CA ILE A 437 4.46 -26.79 -11.38
C ILE A 437 5.99 -26.82 -11.29
N ARG A 438 6.67 -26.81 -12.43
CA ARG A 438 8.14 -26.68 -12.52
C ARG A 438 8.63 -25.47 -11.74
N ASP A 439 8.08 -24.27 -12.05
CA ASP A 439 8.45 -23.02 -11.39
C ASP A 439 8.23 -23.05 -9.87
N ASN A 440 7.18 -23.74 -9.43
CA ASN A 440 6.88 -23.92 -8.02
C ASN A 440 7.81 -24.89 -7.31
N ILE A 441 8.31 -25.92 -8.00
CA ILE A 441 9.28 -26.86 -7.43
C ILE A 441 10.68 -26.23 -7.40
N THR A 442 11.12 -25.61 -8.50
CA THR A 442 12.46 -25.02 -8.61
C THR A 442 12.57 -23.67 -7.91
N MET A 443 11.45 -22.99 -7.64
CA MET A 443 11.41 -21.60 -7.15
C MET A 443 12.13 -20.62 -8.09
N GLY A 444 12.13 -20.91 -9.41
CA GLY A 444 12.81 -20.11 -10.42
C GLY A 444 14.34 -20.29 -10.46
N ARG A 445 14.90 -21.23 -9.69
CA ARG A 445 16.32 -21.56 -9.76
C ARG A 445 16.61 -22.34 -11.05
N GLU A 446 17.65 -21.95 -11.75
CA GLU A 446 18.13 -22.60 -12.98
C GLU A 446 19.08 -23.78 -12.67
N GLY A 447 19.30 -24.64 -13.66
CA GLY A 447 20.29 -25.74 -13.59
C GLY A 447 19.73 -27.11 -13.19
N PHE A 448 18.43 -27.24 -12.90
CA PHE A 448 17.83 -28.54 -12.64
C PHE A 448 17.28 -29.17 -13.92
N SER A 449 17.69 -30.44 -14.20
CA SER A 449 17.13 -31.19 -15.31
C SER A 449 15.75 -31.77 -14.97
N ASP A 450 14.97 -32.11 -16.02
CA ASP A 450 13.66 -32.74 -15.84
C ASP A 450 13.75 -34.07 -15.06
N GLU A 451 14.84 -34.81 -15.29
CA GLU A 451 15.08 -36.06 -14.59
C GLU A 451 15.26 -35.85 -13.08
N GLN A 452 15.98 -34.80 -12.68
CA GLN A 452 16.17 -34.43 -11.28
C GLN A 452 14.85 -34.01 -10.62
N ILE A 453 14.08 -33.16 -11.32
CA ILE A 453 12.75 -32.72 -10.83
C ILE A 453 11.80 -33.93 -10.69
N ILE A 454 11.77 -34.81 -11.68
CA ILE A 454 10.94 -36.03 -11.64
C ILE A 454 11.41 -36.98 -10.55
N ALA A 455 12.72 -37.13 -10.34
CA ALA A 455 13.25 -37.96 -9.26
C ALA A 455 12.79 -37.44 -7.89
N ALA A 456 12.97 -36.11 -7.62
CA ALA A 456 12.49 -35.49 -6.41
C ALA A 456 10.97 -35.64 -6.23
N ALA A 457 10.20 -35.48 -7.32
CA ALA A 457 8.75 -35.64 -7.30
C ALA A 457 8.30 -37.09 -7.02
N LYS A 458 9.05 -38.08 -7.47
CA LYS A 458 8.82 -39.52 -7.15
C LYS A 458 9.11 -39.79 -5.67
N GLU A 459 10.23 -39.29 -5.17
CA GLU A 459 10.62 -39.40 -3.76
C GLU A 459 9.58 -38.76 -2.82
N ALA A 460 9.07 -37.60 -3.18
CA ALA A 460 8.02 -36.89 -2.45
C ALA A 460 6.61 -37.44 -2.71
N HIS A 461 6.44 -38.45 -3.52
CA HIS A 461 5.14 -39.00 -3.94
C HIS A 461 4.23 -38.03 -4.72
N SER A 462 4.72 -36.86 -5.17
CA SER A 462 3.96 -35.86 -5.94
C SER A 462 3.82 -36.24 -7.42
N TYR A 463 4.77 -36.98 -8.00
CA TYR A 463 4.75 -37.37 -9.42
C TYR A 463 3.49 -38.11 -9.84
N SER A 464 2.88 -38.87 -8.92
CA SER A 464 1.68 -39.66 -9.18
C SER A 464 0.47 -38.84 -9.64
N PHE A 465 0.34 -37.59 -9.18
CA PHE A 465 -0.71 -36.69 -9.63
C PHE A 465 -0.21 -35.70 -10.70
N ILE A 466 1.07 -35.28 -10.66
CA ILE A 466 1.66 -34.36 -11.67
C ILE A 466 1.53 -34.96 -13.08
N LYS A 467 1.88 -36.27 -13.26
CA LYS A 467 1.78 -36.94 -14.55
C LYS A 467 0.35 -37.07 -15.11
N LYS A 468 -0.69 -36.90 -14.26
CA LYS A 468 -2.10 -36.95 -14.67
C LYS A 468 -2.61 -35.55 -15.09
N MET A 469 -1.85 -34.51 -14.85
CA MET A 469 -2.20 -33.17 -15.25
C MET A 469 -1.97 -32.94 -16.75
N PRO A 470 -2.73 -32.08 -17.41
CA PRO A 470 -2.74 -31.95 -18.89
C PRO A 470 -1.37 -31.69 -19.52
N LYS A 471 -0.48 -30.96 -18.82
CA LYS A 471 0.88 -30.61 -19.28
C LYS A 471 1.98 -31.11 -18.33
N GLY A 472 1.68 -32.03 -17.41
CA GLY A 472 2.65 -32.55 -16.45
C GLY A 472 3.31 -31.43 -15.64
N LEU A 473 4.65 -31.35 -15.65
CA LEU A 473 5.43 -30.30 -14.97
C LEU A 473 5.14 -28.88 -15.47
N ASP A 474 4.73 -28.72 -16.73
CA ASP A 474 4.44 -27.43 -17.34
C ASP A 474 2.97 -27.03 -17.19
N THR A 475 2.19 -27.75 -16.36
CA THR A 475 0.83 -27.37 -16.00
C THR A 475 0.89 -26.08 -15.20
N TYR A 476 0.16 -25.06 -15.67
CA TYR A 476 0.03 -23.77 -14.97
C TYR A 476 -0.95 -23.89 -13.83
N ILE A 477 -0.56 -23.43 -12.65
CA ILE A 477 -1.40 -23.32 -11.46
C ILE A 477 -1.59 -21.84 -11.12
N THR A 478 -2.81 -21.51 -10.73
CA THR A 478 -3.15 -20.17 -10.25
C THR A 478 -2.66 -19.98 -8.82
N GLU A 479 -2.75 -18.76 -8.35
CA GLU A 479 -2.42 -18.40 -6.97
C GLU A 479 -3.10 -19.35 -5.97
N ASP A 480 -2.39 -19.72 -4.92
CA ASP A 480 -2.81 -20.73 -3.94
C ASP A 480 -3.14 -22.11 -4.48
N GLY A 481 -2.79 -22.42 -5.74
CA GLY A 481 -3.02 -23.75 -6.31
C GLY A 481 -4.50 -24.12 -6.38
N ALA A 482 -5.34 -23.21 -6.91
CA ALA A 482 -6.77 -23.46 -7.07
C ALA A 482 -7.02 -24.79 -7.82
N GLY A 483 -7.92 -25.64 -7.28
CA GLY A 483 -8.21 -26.98 -7.83
C GLY A 483 -7.32 -28.11 -7.29
N MET A 484 -6.31 -27.82 -6.46
CA MET A 484 -5.49 -28.83 -5.80
C MET A 484 -5.96 -29.07 -4.35
N SER A 485 -5.90 -30.34 -3.91
CA SER A 485 -6.14 -30.65 -2.50
C SER A 485 -4.99 -30.16 -1.62
N GLN A 486 -5.25 -29.89 -0.34
CA GLN A 486 -4.24 -29.45 0.63
C GLN A 486 -3.05 -30.43 0.69
N GLY A 487 -3.31 -31.74 0.63
CA GLY A 487 -2.26 -32.75 0.59
C GLY A 487 -1.40 -32.70 -0.68
N GLN A 488 -1.99 -32.39 -1.85
CA GLN A 488 -1.23 -32.21 -3.09
C GLN A 488 -0.32 -30.98 -3.02
N LYS A 489 -0.82 -29.86 -2.47
CA LYS A 489 -0.02 -28.65 -2.26
C LYS A 489 1.17 -28.94 -1.34
N GLN A 490 0.93 -29.66 -0.23
CA GLN A 490 1.98 -30.02 0.72
C GLN A 490 3.04 -30.94 0.08
N LEU A 491 2.62 -31.93 -0.74
CA LEU A 491 3.56 -32.78 -1.48
C LEU A 491 4.41 -31.99 -2.48
N LEU A 492 3.90 -30.90 -3.09
CA LEU A 492 4.71 -30.00 -3.92
C LEU A 492 5.74 -29.22 -3.08
N CYS A 493 5.34 -28.70 -1.91
CA CYS A 493 6.27 -28.05 -0.99
C CYS A 493 7.38 -28.99 -0.49
N ILE A 494 7.04 -30.27 -0.23
CA ILE A 494 8.03 -31.30 0.08
C ILE A 494 8.95 -31.56 -1.12
N THR A 495 8.41 -31.65 -2.34
CA THR A 495 9.20 -31.84 -3.57
C THR A 495 10.22 -30.72 -3.77
N ARG A 496 9.84 -29.48 -3.46
CA ARG A 496 10.72 -28.30 -3.49
C ARG A 496 11.97 -28.48 -2.61
N VAL A 497 11.78 -29.00 -1.39
CA VAL A 497 12.88 -29.26 -0.47
C VAL A 497 13.68 -30.48 -0.88
N MET A 498 13.03 -31.52 -1.39
CA MET A 498 13.71 -32.75 -1.86
C MET A 498 14.57 -32.54 -3.10
N LEU A 499 14.28 -31.52 -3.92
CA LEU A 499 15.06 -31.23 -5.13
C LEU A 499 16.50 -30.81 -4.79
N ASP A 500 16.68 -30.12 -3.67
CA ASP A 500 17.98 -29.64 -3.18
C ASP A 500 17.97 -29.76 -1.65
N LEU A 501 18.22 -30.98 -1.18
CA LEU A 501 17.96 -31.39 0.20
C LEU A 501 19.14 -31.01 1.11
N PRO A 502 18.99 -29.99 1.97
CA PRO A 502 20.05 -29.50 2.84
C PRO A 502 20.30 -30.43 4.05
N SER A 503 21.33 -30.12 4.83
CA SER A 503 21.72 -30.90 6.01
C SER A 503 20.84 -30.70 7.25
N MET A 504 20.10 -29.59 7.30
CA MET A 504 19.19 -29.28 8.41
C MET A 504 17.77 -29.11 7.89
N LEU A 505 16.79 -29.52 8.66
CA LEU A 505 15.37 -29.48 8.29
C LEU A 505 14.52 -28.85 9.38
N ILE A 506 13.51 -28.10 8.96
CA ILE A 506 12.43 -27.57 9.80
C ILE A 506 11.11 -28.04 9.20
N LEU A 507 10.37 -28.84 9.97
CA LEU A 507 9.13 -29.45 9.51
C LEU A 507 7.98 -29.06 10.46
N ASP A 508 6.91 -28.49 9.90
CA ASP A 508 5.67 -28.20 10.65
C ASP A 508 4.57 -29.17 10.21
N GLU A 509 4.14 -30.05 11.12
CA GLU A 509 3.26 -31.19 10.84
C GLU A 509 1.77 -30.92 10.97
N ALA A 510 1.25 -29.75 10.67
CA ALA A 510 -0.19 -29.54 10.72
C ALA A 510 -0.92 -30.14 9.49
N THR A 511 -1.53 -31.30 9.66
CA THR A 511 -2.20 -32.06 8.59
C THR A 511 -3.67 -32.38 8.91
N SER A 512 -4.35 -31.56 9.71
CA SER A 512 -5.72 -31.82 10.20
C SER A 512 -6.81 -31.91 9.11
N SER A 513 -6.49 -31.62 7.85
CA SER A 513 -7.45 -31.56 6.73
C SER A 513 -7.05 -32.45 5.54
N ILE A 514 -6.20 -33.50 5.75
CA ILE A 514 -5.67 -34.33 4.68
C ILE A 514 -6.22 -35.77 4.82
N ASP A 515 -6.57 -36.40 3.70
CA ASP A 515 -6.98 -37.78 3.68
C ASP A 515 -5.86 -38.72 4.14
N THR A 516 -6.22 -39.82 4.79
CA THR A 516 -5.29 -40.78 5.42
C THR A 516 -4.24 -41.36 4.44
N ARG A 517 -4.60 -41.57 3.17
CA ARG A 517 -3.67 -42.10 2.17
C ARG A 517 -2.62 -41.10 1.74
N THR A 518 -3.01 -39.86 1.53
CA THR A 518 -2.08 -38.76 1.22
C THR A 518 -1.20 -38.43 2.42
N GLU A 519 -1.78 -38.47 3.59
CA GLU A 519 -1.07 -38.33 4.84
C GLU A 519 0.08 -39.32 5.00
N GLN A 520 -0.17 -40.60 4.72
CA GLN A 520 0.86 -41.64 4.79
C GLN A 520 2.01 -41.40 3.79
N LYS A 521 1.71 -40.83 2.61
CA LYS A 521 2.73 -40.43 1.63
C LYS A 521 3.59 -39.27 2.16
N ILE A 522 2.96 -38.28 2.81
CA ILE A 522 3.66 -37.15 3.43
C ILE A 522 4.60 -37.65 4.53
N GLN A 523 4.13 -38.56 5.42
CA GLN A 523 4.95 -39.13 6.46
C GLN A 523 6.14 -39.93 5.92
N ASN A 524 5.93 -40.73 4.89
CA ASN A 524 7.01 -41.45 4.23
C ASN A 524 8.04 -40.50 3.60
N ALA A 525 7.59 -39.42 3.00
CA ALA A 525 8.46 -38.40 2.44
C ALA A 525 9.27 -37.69 3.54
N PHE A 526 8.64 -37.31 4.65
CA PHE A 526 9.34 -36.75 5.81
C PHE A 526 10.38 -37.69 6.40
N ALA A 527 10.04 -38.99 6.57
CA ALA A 527 10.99 -39.98 7.07
C ALA A 527 12.24 -40.11 6.19
N LYS A 528 12.08 -40.08 4.86
CA LYS A 528 13.20 -40.06 3.91
C LYS A 528 14.04 -38.78 3.99
N MET A 529 13.38 -37.60 4.08
CA MET A 529 14.08 -36.32 4.21
C MET A 529 14.93 -36.28 5.47
N MET A 530 14.40 -36.73 6.60
CA MET A 530 15.07 -36.67 7.90
C MET A 530 16.22 -37.67 8.05
N ALA A 531 16.35 -38.66 7.16
CA ALA A 531 17.37 -39.70 7.30
C ALA A 531 18.78 -39.10 7.26
N GLY A 532 19.52 -39.20 8.38
CA GLY A 532 20.87 -38.66 8.55
C GLY A 532 21.00 -37.14 8.64
N ARG A 533 19.88 -36.43 8.82
CA ARG A 533 19.83 -34.95 8.87
C ARG A 533 19.29 -34.45 10.19
N THR A 534 19.85 -33.34 10.67
CA THR A 534 19.36 -32.66 11.85
C THR A 534 18.00 -32.04 11.57
N SER A 535 16.96 -32.41 12.32
CA SER A 535 15.59 -32.05 12.01
C SER A 535 14.86 -31.51 13.23
N PHE A 536 14.30 -30.30 13.10
CA PHE A 536 13.36 -29.71 14.06
C PHE A 536 11.94 -29.92 13.57
N ILE A 537 11.11 -30.51 14.39
CA ILE A 537 9.76 -30.90 14.02
C ILE A 537 8.76 -30.32 15.02
N VAL A 538 7.86 -29.45 14.56
CA VAL A 538 6.69 -29.08 15.34
C VAL A 538 5.71 -30.23 15.25
N ALA A 539 5.78 -31.10 16.24
CA ALA A 539 5.10 -32.40 16.17
C ALA A 539 3.66 -32.28 16.70
N HIS A 540 2.72 -32.71 15.86
CA HIS A 540 1.31 -32.86 16.20
C HIS A 540 0.87 -34.36 16.14
N ARG A 541 1.83 -35.28 15.89
CA ARG A 541 1.57 -36.70 15.72
C ARG A 541 2.41 -37.54 16.63
N LEU A 542 1.75 -38.61 17.13
CA LEU A 542 2.36 -39.53 18.05
C LEU A 542 3.60 -40.23 17.48
N SER A 543 3.52 -40.73 16.23
CA SER A 543 4.61 -41.44 15.57
C SER A 543 5.88 -40.61 15.42
N THR A 544 5.72 -39.32 15.12
CA THR A 544 6.84 -38.37 15.00
C THR A 544 7.46 -38.06 16.36
N ILE A 545 6.63 -37.92 17.38
CA ILE A 545 7.08 -37.66 18.76
C ILE A 545 7.84 -38.86 19.32
N GLN A 546 7.31 -40.06 19.12
CA GLN A 546 7.92 -41.31 19.62
C GLN A 546 9.30 -41.61 19.01
N ASN A 547 9.48 -41.27 17.74
CA ASN A 547 10.72 -41.52 16.99
C ASN A 547 11.75 -40.36 17.10
N ALA A 548 11.50 -39.35 17.90
CA ALA A 548 12.43 -38.25 18.11
C ALA A 548 13.52 -38.62 19.11
N ASP A 549 14.77 -38.21 18.81
CA ASP A 549 15.91 -38.39 19.72
C ASP A 549 15.79 -37.51 20.94
N VAL A 550 15.25 -36.29 20.74
CA VAL A 550 15.00 -35.30 21.79
C VAL A 550 13.60 -34.74 21.64
N ILE A 551 12.83 -34.74 22.70
CA ILE A 551 11.53 -34.10 22.79
C ILE A 551 11.67 -32.88 23.70
N LEU A 552 11.30 -31.72 23.18
CA LEU A 552 11.23 -30.45 23.92
C LEU A 552 9.77 -30.18 24.26
N VAL A 553 9.44 -30.22 25.53
CA VAL A 553 8.08 -29.98 26.01
C VAL A 553 7.99 -28.53 26.44
N MET A 554 7.20 -27.76 25.70
CA MET A 554 7.04 -26.31 25.93
C MET A 554 5.70 -26.00 26.59
N ARG A 555 5.75 -25.09 27.56
CA ARG A 555 4.58 -24.49 28.17
C ARG A 555 4.87 -23.04 28.57
N ASP A 556 3.98 -22.13 28.21
CA ASP A 556 4.06 -20.70 28.55
C ASP A 556 5.43 -20.07 28.22
N GLY A 557 6.03 -20.51 27.10
CA GLY A 557 7.33 -19.99 26.63
C GLY A 557 8.57 -20.63 27.26
N HIS A 558 8.39 -21.58 28.15
CA HIS A 558 9.50 -22.31 28.82
C HIS A 558 9.58 -23.75 28.35
N ILE A 559 10.79 -24.29 28.32
CA ILE A 559 10.97 -25.73 28.26
C ILE A 559 10.81 -26.26 29.68
N ILE A 560 9.75 -27.03 29.89
CA ILE A 560 9.43 -27.61 31.20
C ILE A 560 9.97 -29.03 31.34
N GLU A 561 10.14 -29.75 30.23
CA GLU A 561 10.69 -31.10 30.20
C GLU A 561 11.50 -31.29 28.91
N GLN A 562 12.60 -32.05 28.99
CA GLN A 562 13.46 -32.42 27.87
C GLN A 562 13.94 -33.85 28.04
N GLY A 563 13.85 -34.67 26.99
CA GLY A 563 14.30 -36.06 27.03
C GLY A 563 13.80 -36.83 25.80
N ASN A 564 13.94 -38.16 25.84
CA ASN A 564 13.32 -39.03 24.85
C ASN A 564 11.95 -39.53 25.34
N HIS A 565 11.19 -40.17 24.44
CA HIS A 565 9.83 -40.66 24.71
C HIS A 565 9.77 -41.52 26.00
N GLU A 566 10.67 -42.51 26.15
CA GLU A 566 10.66 -43.42 27.30
C GLU A 566 10.96 -42.73 28.61
N THR A 567 11.97 -41.86 28.63
CA THR A 567 12.36 -41.11 29.85
C THR A 567 11.27 -40.16 30.31
N LEU A 568 10.64 -39.42 29.38
CA LEU A 568 9.57 -38.50 29.71
C LEU A 568 8.29 -39.17 30.18
N LEU A 569 7.95 -40.37 29.63
CA LEU A 569 6.84 -41.14 30.15
C LEU A 569 7.08 -41.66 31.58
N LYS A 570 8.30 -42.12 31.88
CA LYS A 570 8.69 -42.58 33.23
C LYS A 570 8.65 -41.47 34.25
N GLN A 571 8.93 -40.22 33.84
CA GLN A 571 8.86 -39.04 34.72
C GLN A 571 7.42 -38.68 35.14
N ASN A 572 6.41 -39.22 34.43
CA ASN A 572 4.99 -38.98 34.67
C ASN A 572 4.63 -37.47 34.79
N GLY A 573 5.33 -36.62 34.05
CA GLY A 573 5.22 -35.18 34.07
C GLY A 573 4.12 -34.65 33.11
N PHE A 574 4.34 -33.44 32.59
CA PHE A 574 3.42 -32.81 31.65
C PHE A 574 3.33 -33.56 30.30
N TYR A 575 4.47 -34.07 29.83
CA TYR A 575 4.50 -34.88 28.59
C TYR A 575 3.64 -36.14 28.73
N ALA A 576 3.78 -36.87 29.84
CA ALA A 576 2.98 -38.07 30.06
C ALA A 576 1.49 -37.79 30.14
N LYS A 577 1.10 -36.65 30.75
CA LYS A 577 -0.31 -36.19 30.77
C LYS A 577 -0.80 -35.82 29.37
N LEU A 578 -0.01 -35.09 28.60
CA LEU A 578 -0.32 -34.70 27.22
C LEU A 578 -0.48 -35.95 26.33
N TYR A 579 0.46 -36.86 26.44
CA TYR A 579 0.43 -38.13 25.74
C TYR A 579 -0.83 -38.95 26.05
N ASN A 580 -1.14 -39.16 27.33
CA ASN A 580 -2.31 -39.93 27.75
C ASN A 580 -3.64 -39.26 27.38
N SER A 581 -3.69 -37.90 27.36
CA SER A 581 -4.91 -37.17 27.00
C SER A 581 -5.18 -37.13 25.50
N GLN A 582 -4.15 -37.17 24.66
CA GLN A 582 -4.30 -37.04 23.22
C GLN A 582 -4.18 -38.37 22.45
N PHE A 583 -3.49 -39.36 23.00
CA PHE A 583 -3.03 -40.53 22.24
C PHE A 583 -3.24 -41.87 22.95
N ALA A 584 -3.68 -41.90 24.19
CA ALA A 584 -3.83 -43.15 24.95
C ALA A 584 -5.24 -43.75 24.91
N ASN A 585 -6.06 -43.40 23.90
CA ASN A 585 -7.36 -44.03 23.66
C ASN A 585 -7.29 -45.07 22.56
#